data_05c13e5eec15920bdd045a1de232a2b4
#
_entry.id   05c13e5eec15920bdd045a1de232a2b4
#
_cell.length_a   1.000
_cell.length_b   1.000
_cell.length_c   1.000
_cell.angle_alpha   90.00
_cell.angle_beta   90.00
_cell.angle_gamma   90.00
#
_symmetry.space_group_name_H-M   'P 1'
#
loop_
_entity.id
_entity.type
_entity.pdbx_description
1 polymer ?
#
loop_
_entity_poly.entity_id
_entity_poly.type
_entity_poly.pdbx_seq_one_letter_code
_entity_poly.pdbx_strand_id
1 'polypeptide(L)'
;MRAADAGAFAQRAAQIVAAMSTRERAASVVMGHIPTTDAASLSSYMTQTGIGGFILMGANIPGDEASLRAITTALTPDPALPPLIAVDQEGGDVARLGWDPFPSALALKNEPAAAAQDAFAGRGALLLRAGINVNFGIVADVAPDASSFIYRRALGTTPQASAERVTAAVRGEASGALSTLKHFPGHGAAPGDSHTLIPATGMSKGEWEASDGMPFRAGIDAGAELLMFGHLAFTAVDGAPASLSAEWHRVAREELGFEGVTITDDLGMLEASGLAEYRDPVANAVAALAAGNDMVLAVMFSTADTAMRVVDGIVAAVESGALPAERLEDAATRVTELRLELAAAGRGMVPCGDCEAVAG
;
A
#
# COMPACT_ATOMS: atom_id res chain seq x y z
N MET A 1 -1.07 -20.62 -4.70
CA MET A 1 0.22 -21.09 -4.13
C MET A 1 -0.06 -22.29 -3.21
N ARG A 2 0.79 -23.33 -3.16
CA ARG A 2 0.55 -24.48 -2.24
C ARG A 2 1.08 -24.09 -0.85
N ALA A 3 0.42 -24.56 0.22
CA ALA A 3 0.86 -24.26 1.60
C ALA A 3 2.33 -24.64 1.90
N ALA A 4 2.87 -25.65 1.19
CA ALA A 4 4.28 -26.00 1.28
C ALA A 4 5.23 -24.93 0.68
N ASP A 5 4.76 -24.19 -0.32
CA ASP A 5 5.55 -23.11 -0.96
C ASP A 5 5.58 -21.87 -0.06
N ALA A 6 4.46 -21.53 0.60
CA ALA A 6 4.38 -20.40 1.53
C ALA A 6 5.36 -20.56 2.71
N GLY A 7 5.40 -21.73 3.34
CA GLY A 7 6.35 -21.99 4.43
C GLY A 7 7.83 -21.91 3.99
N ALA A 8 8.13 -22.23 2.71
CA ALA A 8 9.49 -22.12 2.17
C ALA A 8 9.90 -20.65 1.97
N PHE A 9 8.97 -19.76 1.55
CA PHE A 9 9.25 -18.33 1.41
C PHE A 9 9.46 -17.66 2.76
N ALA A 10 8.60 -17.95 3.75
CA ALA A 10 8.75 -17.46 5.12
C ALA A 10 10.12 -17.82 5.70
N GLN A 11 10.53 -19.10 5.58
CA GLN A 11 11.83 -19.56 6.04
C GLN A 11 12.98 -18.87 5.31
N ARG A 12 12.87 -18.69 3.98
CA ARG A 12 13.89 -18.02 3.18
C ARG A 12 14.00 -16.55 3.52
N ALA A 13 12.87 -15.86 3.71
CA ALA A 13 12.83 -14.46 4.14
C ALA A 13 13.53 -14.28 5.48
N ALA A 14 13.20 -15.10 6.49
CA ALA A 14 13.85 -15.07 7.79
C ALA A 14 15.38 -15.25 7.71
N GLN A 15 15.86 -16.16 6.84
CA GLN A 15 17.31 -16.37 6.62
C GLN A 15 17.97 -15.13 5.99
N ILE A 16 17.33 -14.50 5.01
CA ILE A 16 17.83 -13.29 4.36
C ILE A 16 17.91 -12.15 5.38
N VAL A 17 16.81 -11.91 6.11
CA VAL A 17 16.71 -10.82 7.09
C VAL A 17 17.67 -11.01 8.27
N ALA A 18 17.88 -12.25 8.72
CA ALA A 18 18.87 -12.56 9.76
C ALA A 18 20.30 -12.20 9.31
N ALA A 19 20.61 -12.25 8.02
CA ALA A 19 21.91 -11.87 7.47
C ALA A 19 22.05 -10.35 7.22
N MET A 20 20.94 -9.60 7.21
CA MET A 20 20.94 -8.14 6.99
C MET A 20 21.48 -7.40 8.22
N SER A 21 22.21 -6.32 7.98
CA SER A 21 22.49 -5.30 8.99
C SER A 21 21.20 -4.57 9.41
N THR A 22 21.23 -3.87 10.56
CA THR A 22 20.10 -3.03 10.98
C THR A 22 19.71 -2.00 9.91
N ARG A 23 20.69 -1.44 9.21
CA ARG A 23 20.47 -0.49 8.13
C ARG A 23 19.75 -1.11 6.93
N GLU A 24 20.13 -2.31 6.51
CA GLU A 24 19.47 -3.01 5.41
C GLU A 24 18.03 -3.40 5.78
N ARG A 25 17.78 -3.84 7.01
CA ARG A 25 16.43 -4.07 7.53
C ARG A 25 15.61 -2.78 7.53
N ALA A 26 16.18 -1.66 8.01
CA ALA A 26 15.52 -0.36 8.01
C ALA A 26 15.19 0.12 6.59
N ALA A 27 16.11 -0.03 5.65
CA ALA A 27 15.86 0.32 4.25
C ALA A 27 14.76 -0.55 3.62
N SER A 28 14.73 -1.86 3.91
CA SER A 28 13.76 -2.80 3.33
C SER A 28 12.30 -2.48 3.67
N VAL A 29 12.04 -1.72 4.72
CA VAL A 29 10.69 -1.33 5.19
C VAL A 29 10.29 0.09 4.78
N VAL A 30 11.06 0.76 3.94
CA VAL A 30 10.76 2.10 3.43
C VAL A 30 10.33 2.02 1.98
N MET A 31 9.21 2.67 1.64
CA MET A 31 8.79 2.98 0.28
C MET A 31 8.95 4.48 0.04
N GLY A 32 9.81 4.84 -0.91
CA GLY A 32 10.18 6.21 -1.20
C GLY A 32 9.73 6.67 -2.58
N HIS A 33 10.06 7.93 -2.89
CA HIS A 33 9.71 8.60 -4.13
C HIS A 33 10.73 9.69 -4.49
N ILE A 34 11.04 9.83 -5.78
CA ILE A 34 11.67 11.02 -6.38
C ILE A 34 10.98 11.37 -7.70
N PRO A 35 10.67 12.66 -7.97
CA PRO A 35 9.82 13.08 -9.10
C PRO A 35 10.63 13.18 -10.41
N THR A 36 11.01 12.06 -11.01
CA THR A 36 11.78 12.04 -12.27
C THR A 36 11.40 10.83 -13.13
N THR A 37 11.56 10.96 -14.45
CA THR A 37 11.49 9.85 -15.42
C THR A 37 12.89 9.40 -15.89
N ASP A 38 13.96 10.02 -15.38
CA ASP A 38 15.33 9.65 -15.75
C ASP A 38 15.72 8.30 -15.11
N ALA A 39 15.83 7.29 -15.96
CA ALA A 39 16.13 5.90 -15.55
C ALA A 39 17.47 5.78 -14.79
N ALA A 40 18.47 6.59 -15.15
CA ALA A 40 19.78 6.55 -14.48
C ALA A 40 19.68 7.10 -13.05
N SER A 41 18.97 8.21 -12.86
CA SER A 41 18.69 8.80 -11.53
C SER A 41 17.89 7.83 -10.65
N LEU A 42 16.87 7.17 -11.20
CA LEU A 42 16.05 6.19 -10.48
C LEU A 42 16.85 4.96 -10.06
N SER A 43 17.66 4.40 -10.97
CA SER A 43 18.55 3.27 -10.66
C SER A 43 19.58 3.64 -9.60
N SER A 44 20.17 4.84 -9.69
CA SER A 44 21.11 5.37 -8.69
C SER A 44 20.44 5.52 -7.32
N TYR A 45 19.23 6.10 -7.28
CA TYR A 45 18.44 6.26 -6.06
C TYR A 45 18.17 4.92 -5.37
N MET A 46 17.65 3.92 -6.11
CA MET A 46 17.38 2.59 -5.55
C MET A 46 18.64 1.90 -5.04
N THR A 47 19.75 2.00 -5.79
CA THR A 47 21.03 1.38 -5.42
C THR A 47 21.65 2.04 -4.18
N GLN A 48 21.57 3.37 -4.06
CA GLN A 48 22.17 4.12 -2.96
C GLN A 48 21.35 3.99 -1.68
N THR A 49 20.02 3.99 -1.78
CA THR A 49 19.13 3.92 -0.62
C THR A 49 18.89 2.51 -0.14
N GLY A 50 18.87 1.53 -1.05
CA GLY A 50 18.54 0.14 -0.75
C GLY A 50 17.10 -0.07 -0.26
N ILE A 51 16.19 0.91 -0.50
CA ILE A 51 14.81 0.85 0.01
C ILE A 51 14.01 -0.31 -0.59
N GLY A 52 13.05 -0.83 0.19
CA GLY A 52 12.23 -1.99 -0.17
C GLY A 52 11.14 -1.69 -1.19
N GLY A 53 10.77 -0.43 -1.39
CA GLY A 53 9.73 -0.06 -2.34
C GLY A 53 9.89 1.33 -2.94
N PHE A 54 9.21 1.56 -4.07
CA PHE A 54 9.11 2.85 -4.74
C PHE A 54 7.67 3.07 -5.22
N ILE A 55 7.10 4.24 -4.97
CA ILE A 55 5.80 4.62 -5.53
C ILE A 55 5.99 5.54 -6.74
N LEU A 56 5.29 5.21 -7.82
CA LEU A 56 5.21 6.02 -9.03
C LEU A 56 4.09 7.06 -8.89
N MET A 57 4.46 8.34 -8.88
CA MET A 57 3.53 9.47 -8.92
C MET A 57 3.48 10.07 -10.32
N GLY A 58 2.59 11.03 -10.56
CA GLY A 58 2.41 11.62 -11.90
C GLY A 58 3.68 12.06 -12.60
N ALA A 59 4.67 12.59 -11.84
CA ALA A 59 5.96 13.02 -12.39
C ALA A 59 6.87 11.84 -12.84
N ASN A 60 6.53 10.60 -12.51
CA ASN A 60 7.25 9.41 -12.95
C ASN A 60 6.59 8.73 -14.16
N ILE A 61 5.39 9.18 -14.56
CA ILE A 61 4.62 8.53 -15.61
C ILE A 61 4.91 9.19 -16.95
N PRO A 62 5.56 8.49 -17.89
CA PRO A 62 5.74 8.96 -19.26
C PRO A 62 4.45 8.84 -20.07
N GLY A 63 4.48 9.23 -21.32
CA GLY A 63 3.31 9.20 -22.20
C GLY A 63 2.90 7.83 -22.73
N ASP A 64 3.68 6.77 -22.48
CA ASP A 64 3.44 5.43 -23.02
C ASP A 64 3.96 4.31 -22.11
N GLU A 65 3.42 3.10 -22.32
CA GLU A 65 3.73 1.90 -21.53
C GLU A 65 5.19 1.42 -21.71
N ALA A 66 5.76 1.54 -22.90
CA ALA A 66 7.13 1.09 -23.17
C ALA A 66 8.17 1.94 -22.41
N SER A 67 7.96 3.26 -22.41
CA SER A 67 8.79 4.20 -21.64
C SER A 67 8.64 3.97 -20.13
N LEU A 68 7.43 3.70 -19.64
CA LEU A 68 7.19 3.35 -18.25
C LEU A 68 7.88 2.04 -17.87
N ARG A 69 7.89 1.06 -18.77
CA ARG A 69 8.60 -0.20 -18.56
C ARG A 69 10.11 -0.02 -18.40
N ALA A 70 10.72 0.91 -19.13
CA ALA A 70 12.13 1.26 -18.96
C ALA A 70 12.41 1.85 -17.56
N ILE A 71 11.49 2.68 -17.04
CA ILE A 71 11.55 3.26 -15.69
C ILE A 71 11.46 2.16 -14.63
N THR A 72 10.46 1.29 -14.70
CA THR A 72 10.27 0.22 -13.70
C THR A 72 11.40 -0.81 -13.73
N THR A 73 11.99 -1.06 -14.89
CA THR A 73 13.20 -1.87 -15.02
C THR A 73 14.39 -1.22 -14.29
N ALA A 74 14.57 0.09 -14.45
CA ALA A 74 15.64 0.84 -13.77
C ALA A 74 15.46 0.88 -12.24
N LEU A 75 14.22 0.79 -11.74
CA LEU A 75 13.90 0.70 -10.32
C LEU A 75 14.20 -0.70 -9.72
N THR A 76 14.50 -1.71 -10.54
CA THR A 76 14.70 -3.10 -10.10
C THR A 76 16.16 -3.53 -10.25
N PRO A 77 17.07 -3.15 -9.31
CA PRO A 77 18.48 -3.47 -9.39
C PRO A 77 18.75 -4.97 -9.20
N ASP A 78 17.94 -5.67 -8.42
CA ASP A 78 18.02 -7.12 -8.19
C ASP A 78 16.67 -7.80 -8.49
N PRO A 79 16.55 -8.48 -9.63
CA PRO A 79 15.34 -9.23 -9.96
C PRO A 79 15.05 -10.43 -9.07
N ALA A 80 16.04 -10.95 -8.32
CA ALA A 80 15.82 -12.07 -7.40
C ALA A 80 15.15 -11.61 -6.09
N LEU A 81 15.25 -10.32 -5.78
CA LEU A 81 14.56 -9.69 -4.66
C LEU A 81 14.04 -8.30 -5.10
N PRO A 82 13.03 -8.24 -5.99
CA PRO A 82 12.57 -7.00 -6.59
C PRO A 82 11.96 -6.07 -5.53
N PRO A 83 12.09 -4.74 -5.67
CA PRO A 83 11.35 -3.81 -4.82
C PRO A 83 9.84 -3.90 -5.09
N LEU A 84 9.03 -3.46 -4.11
CA LEU A 84 7.62 -3.21 -4.32
C LEU A 84 7.47 -1.90 -5.12
N ILE A 85 7.10 -2.00 -6.40
CA ILE A 85 6.85 -0.85 -7.27
C ILE A 85 5.35 -0.60 -7.29
N ALA A 86 4.92 0.46 -6.61
CA ALA A 86 3.53 0.79 -6.38
C ALA A 86 3.03 1.95 -7.26
N VAL A 87 1.74 2.01 -7.46
CA VAL A 87 1.03 3.14 -8.07
C VAL A 87 -0.39 3.24 -7.51
N ASP A 88 -0.94 4.46 -7.44
CA ASP A 88 -2.38 4.67 -7.21
C ASP A 88 -3.13 4.56 -8.55
N GLN A 89 -3.63 3.38 -8.84
CA GLN A 89 -4.45 3.14 -10.03
C GLN A 89 -5.81 2.61 -9.61
N GLU A 90 -6.65 3.51 -9.05
CA GLU A 90 -8.02 3.21 -8.65
C GLU A 90 -8.96 3.18 -9.84
N GLY A 91 -8.60 3.96 -10.87
CA GLY A 91 -9.45 4.32 -12.00
C GLY A 91 -10.31 5.56 -11.71
N GLY A 92 -10.54 6.39 -12.71
CA GLY A 92 -11.30 7.63 -12.57
C GLY A 92 -10.46 8.76 -11.97
N ASP A 93 -10.89 9.35 -10.84
CA ASP A 93 -10.27 10.55 -10.25
C ASP A 93 -8.82 10.30 -9.79
N VAL A 94 -8.52 9.09 -9.38
CA VAL A 94 -7.17 8.66 -8.98
C VAL A 94 -6.69 7.57 -9.93
N ALA A 95 -6.02 8.02 -10.98
CA ALA A 95 -5.41 7.17 -12.00
C ALA A 95 -4.14 7.87 -12.50
N ARG A 96 -2.99 7.21 -12.39
CA ARG A 96 -1.72 7.75 -12.87
C ARG A 96 -1.48 7.40 -14.34
N LEU A 97 -1.87 6.19 -14.76
CA LEU A 97 -1.78 5.73 -16.14
C LEU A 97 -2.99 6.23 -16.94
N GLY A 98 -2.78 7.28 -17.74
CA GLY A 98 -3.85 7.92 -18.52
C GLY A 98 -4.43 7.06 -19.65
N TRP A 99 -3.83 5.89 -19.91
CA TRP A 99 -4.30 4.90 -20.90
C TRP A 99 -5.04 3.71 -20.26
N ASP A 100 -5.42 3.78 -18.97
CA ASP A 100 -6.31 2.82 -18.32
C ASP A 100 -7.75 2.98 -18.87
N PRO A 101 -8.29 2.02 -19.62
CA PRO A 101 -9.61 2.12 -20.20
C PRO A 101 -10.72 1.60 -19.28
N PHE A 102 -10.38 1.07 -18.10
CA PHE A 102 -11.32 0.36 -17.25
C PHE A 102 -12.18 1.33 -16.41
N PRO A 103 -13.43 0.96 -16.10
CA PRO A 103 -14.37 1.83 -15.41
C PRO A 103 -13.88 2.20 -14.00
N SER A 104 -14.21 3.45 -13.62
CA SER A 104 -13.92 3.99 -12.28
C SER A 104 -14.81 3.38 -11.21
N ALA A 105 -14.43 3.52 -9.94
CA ALA A 105 -15.26 3.13 -8.79
C ALA A 105 -16.65 3.81 -8.84
N LEU A 106 -16.73 5.07 -9.29
CA LEU A 106 -17.99 5.78 -9.42
C LEU A 106 -18.94 5.11 -10.45
N ALA A 107 -18.41 4.59 -11.55
CA ALA A 107 -19.20 3.84 -12.54
C ALA A 107 -19.59 2.46 -11.98
N LEU A 108 -18.65 1.77 -11.35
CA LEU A 108 -18.83 0.41 -10.81
C LEU A 108 -19.84 0.33 -9.66
N LYS A 109 -20.12 1.44 -8.94
CA LYS A 109 -21.07 1.47 -7.82
C LYS A 109 -22.46 0.93 -8.16
N ASN A 110 -22.91 1.15 -9.39
CA ASN A 110 -24.24 0.78 -9.85
C ASN A 110 -24.24 -0.50 -10.68
N GLU A 111 -23.06 -1.08 -10.91
CA GLU A 111 -22.89 -2.31 -11.68
C GLU A 111 -22.84 -3.54 -10.78
N PRO A 112 -23.10 -4.74 -11.29
CA PRO A 112 -22.87 -5.99 -10.56
C PRO A 112 -21.41 -6.10 -10.09
N ALA A 113 -21.17 -6.81 -8.98
CA ALA A 113 -19.81 -7.00 -8.44
C ALA A 113 -18.84 -7.64 -9.46
N ALA A 114 -19.33 -8.47 -10.39
CA ALA A 114 -18.54 -9.05 -11.47
C ALA A 114 -17.86 -7.97 -12.34
N ALA A 115 -18.52 -6.82 -12.58
CA ALA A 115 -17.90 -5.73 -13.33
C ALA A 115 -16.67 -5.13 -12.61
N ALA A 116 -16.67 -5.12 -11.27
CA ALA A 116 -15.50 -4.75 -10.50
C ALA A 116 -14.38 -5.79 -10.66
N GLN A 117 -14.70 -7.07 -10.65
CA GLN A 117 -13.72 -8.13 -10.91
C GLN A 117 -13.06 -7.97 -12.28
N ASP A 118 -13.83 -7.77 -13.33
CA ASP A 118 -13.31 -7.62 -14.69
C ASP A 118 -12.45 -6.35 -14.83
N ALA A 119 -12.89 -5.23 -14.25
CA ALA A 119 -12.15 -3.98 -14.29
C ALA A 119 -10.79 -4.09 -13.57
N PHE A 120 -10.76 -4.71 -12.40
CA PHE A 120 -9.51 -4.88 -11.64
C PHE A 120 -8.62 -5.98 -12.22
N ALA A 121 -9.16 -7.01 -12.87
CA ALA A 121 -8.38 -7.98 -13.63
C ALA A 121 -7.64 -7.33 -14.80
N GLY A 122 -8.34 -6.53 -15.60
CA GLY A 122 -7.73 -5.80 -16.71
C GLY A 122 -6.71 -4.75 -16.23
N ARG A 123 -7.04 -4.01 -15.17
CA ARG A 123 -6.13 -3.01 -14.55
C ARG A 123 -4.88 -3.66 -13.97
N GLY A 124 -5.01 -4.75 -13.23
CA GLY A 124 -3.88 -5.50 -12.70
C GLY A 124 -2.95 -6.04 -13.80
N ALA A 125 -3.50 -6.53 -14.90
CA ALA A 125 -2.72 -6.96 -16.07
C ALA A 125 -1.99 -5.78 -16.74
N LEU A 126 -2.65 -4.63 -16.89
CA LEU A 126 -2.06 -3.41 -17.43
C LEU A 126 -0.86 -2.95 -16.58
N LEU A 127 -0.98 -3.00 -15.26
CA LEU A 127 0.11 -2.64 -14.34
C LEU A 127 1.29 -3.59 -14.48
N LEU A 128 1.06 -4.91 -14.53
CA LEU A 128 2.14 -5.90 -14.72
C LEU A 128 2.90 -5.69 -16.04
N ARG A 129 2.19 -5.40 -17.14
CA ARG A 129 2.85 -5.09 -18.42
C ARG A 129 3.78 -3.90 -18.29
N ALA A 130 3.38 -2.88 -17.52
CA ALA A 130 4.20 -1.70 -17.24
C ALA A 130 5.33 -1.95 -16.22
N GLY A 131 5.42 -3.15 -15.64
CA GLY A 131 6.41 -3.50 -14.63
C GLY A 131 6.08 -3.00 -13.21
N ILE A 132 4.82 -2.64 -12.97
CA ILE A 132 4.29 -2.25 -11.67
C ILE A 132 3.73 -3.50 -10.99
N ASN A 133 4.14 -3.77 -9.76
CA ASN A 133 3.79 -5.01 -9.07
C ASN A 133 2.86 -4.82 -7.87
N VAL A 134 2.56 -3.58 -7.46
CA VAL A 134 1.60 -3.25 -6.39
C VAL A 134 0.61 -2.20 -6.88
N ASN A 135 -0.68 -2.45 -6.68
CA ASN A 135 -1.72 -1.45 -6.92
C ASN A 135 -2.29 -0.93 -5.58
N PHE A 136 -2.09 0.35 -5.29
CA PHE A 136 -2.84 1.05 -4.25
C PHE A 136 -4.22 1.46 -4.79
N GLY A 137 -5.01 0.47 -5.24
CA GLY A 137 -6.18 0.71 -6.09
C GLY A 137 -7.53 0.38 -5.46
N ILE A 138 -7.59 -0.50 -4.45
CA ILE A 138 -8.87 -0.99 -3.93
C ILE A 138 -9.31 -0.15 -2.73
N VAL A 139 -10.19 0.83 -3.00
CA VAL A 139 -10.79 1.69 -1.96
C VAL A 139 -11.92 0.93 -1.28
N ALA A 140 -11.60 0.36 -0.11
CA ALA A 140 -12.52 -0.43 0.71
C ALA A 140 -13.39 0.43 1.65
N ASP A 141 -13.26 1.75 1.57
CA ASP A 141 -14.06 2.69 2.34
C ASP A 141 -15.54 2.59 1.98
N VAL A 142 -16.43 2.87 2.94
CA VAL A 142 -17.87 3.00 2.71
C VAL A 142 -18.24 4.48 2.60
N ALA A 143 -18.91 4.87 1.53
CA ALA A 143 -19.30 6.26 1.31
C ALA A 143 -20.81 6.34 1.00
N PRO A 144 -21.65 6.62 2.02
CA PRO A 144 -23.11 6.54 1.87
C PRO A 144 -23.70 7.61 0.96
N ASP A 145 -23.06 8.77 0.84
CA ASP A 145 -23.58 9.86 0.03
C ASP A 145 -22.50 10.70 -0.66
N ALA A 146 -22.91 11.51 -1.62
CA ALA A 146 -22.02 12.31 -2.45
C ALA A 146 -21.31 13.47 -1.73
N SER A 147 -21.66 13.77 -0.49
CA SER A 147 -20.96 14.77 0.32
C SER A 147 -19.68 14.22 0.96
N SER A 148 -19.52 12.91 0.99
CA SER A 148 -18.30 12.28 1.48
C SER A 148 -17.13 12.54 0.53
N PHE A 149 -15.99 12.97 1.08
CA PHE A 149 -14.73 13.15 0.35
C PHE A 149 -14.35 11.92 -0.50
N ILE A 150 -14.58 10.72 0.04
CA ILE A 150 -14.19 9.47 -0.60
C ILE A 150 -15.25 8.92 -1.56
N TYR A 151 -16.45 9.55 -1.67
CA TYR A 151 -17.59 9.02 -2.42
C TYR A 151 -17.26 8.59 -3.84
N ARG A 152 -16.53 9.40 -4.60
CA ARG A 152 -16.23 9.11 -6.01
C ARG A 152 -15.24 7.96 -6.20
N ARG A 153 -14.48 7.62 -5.13
CA ARG A 153 -13.42 6.61 -5.10
C ARG A 153 -13.89 5.28 -4.48
N ALA A 154 -14.84 5.31 -3.54
CA ALA A 154 -15.36 4.11 -2.87
C ALA A 154 -16.18 3.21 -3.83
N LEU A 155 -16.06 1.90 -3.68
CA LEU A 155 -16.74 0.90 -4.52
C LEU A 155 -18.21 0.66 -4.16
N GLY A 156 -18.68 1.18 -3.01
CA GLY A 156 -20.07 1.03 -2.59
C GLY A 156 -20.56 2.16 -1.70
N THR A 157 -21.89 2.28 -1.58
CA THR A 157 -22.57 3.24 -0.71
C THR A 157 -23.12 2.60 0.56
N THR A 158 -23.05 1.28 0.66
CA THR A 158 -23.43 0.52 1.86
C THR A 158 -22.32 -0.47 2.20
N PRO A 159 -22.18 -0.89 3.46
CA PRO A 159 -21.17 -1.87 3.87
C PRO A 159 -21.20 -3.15 3.01
N GLN A 160 -22.38 -3.70 2.76
CA GLN A 160 -22.56 -4.92 1.96
C GLN A 160 -22.13 -4.71 0.51
N ALA A 161 -22.60 -3.64 -0.13
CA ALA A 161 -22.26 -3.35 -1.53
C ALA A 161 -20.77 -3.06 -1.73
N SER A 162 -20.12 -2.41 -0.75
CA SER A 162 -18.68 -2.22 -0.73
C SER A 162 -17.96 -3.57 -0.56
N ALA A 163 -18.37 -4.41 0.40
CA ALA A 163 -17.77 -5.71 0.66
C ALA A 163 -17.83 -6.65 -0.56
N GLU A 164 -18.97 -6.71 -1.24
CA GLU A 164 -19.14 -7.53 -2.45
C GLU A 164 -18.20 -7.09 -3.58
N ARG A 165 -18.07 -5.78 -3.84
CA ARG A 165 -17.22 -5.25 -4.90
C ARG A 165 -15.74 -5.26 -4.54
N VAL A 166 -15.39 -5.05 -3.27
CA VAL A 166 -14.01 -5.21 -2.76
C VAL A 166 -13.56 -6.65 -2.92
N THR A 167 -14.40 -7.63 -2.52
CA THR A 167 -14.11 -9.06 -2.76
C THR A 167 -13.87 -9.33 -4.25
N ALA A 168 -14.70 -8.79 -5.12
CA ALA A 168 -14.58 -8.97 -6.57
C ALA A 168 -13.30 -8.31 -7.12
N ALA A 169 -12.98 -7.10 -6.67
CA ALA A 169 -11.77 -6.37 -7.07
C ALA A 169 -10.48 -7.13 -6.67
N VAL A 170 -10.39 -7.61 -5.42
CA VAL A 170 -9.25 -8.44 -4.97
C VAL A 170 -9.10 -9.70 -5.81
N ARG A 171 -10.20 -10.41 -6.08
CA ARG A 171 -10.17 -11.59 -6.96
C ARG A 171 -9.77 -11.25 -8.40
N GLY A 172 -10.14 -10.06 -8.88
CA GLY A 172 -9.71 -9.57 -10.18
C GLY A 172 -8.21 -9.39 -10.25
N GLU A 173 -7.59 -8.76 -9.26
CA GLU A 173 -6.15 -8.53 -9.21
C GLU A 173 -5.30 -9.78 -8.88
N ALA A 174 -5.90 -10.89 -8.45
CA ALA A 174 -5.17 -12.06 -7.96
C ALA A 174 -4.12 -12.63 -8.92
N SER A 175 -4.28 -12.46 -10.25
CA SER A 175 -3.28 -12.81 -11.27
C SER A 175 -2.50 -11.60 -11.81
N GLY A 176 -2.81 -10.40 -11.33
CA GLY A 176 -2.26 -9.12 -11.72
C GLY A 176 -1.22 -8.58 -10.72
N ALA A 177 -1.20 -7.25 -10.55
CA ALA A 177 -0.47 -6.60 -9.48
C ALA A 177 -1.00 -7.03 -8.11
N LEU A 178 -0.18 -6.93 -7.07
CA LEU A 178 -0.62 -7.16 -5.68
C LEU A 178 -1.68 -6.14 -5.30
N SER A 179 -2.76 -6.61 -4.69
CA SER A 179 -3.88 -5.79 -4.25
C SER A 179 -3.61 -5.12 -2.91
N THR A 180 -4.05 -3.86 -2.78
CA THR A 180 -4.00 -3.11 -1.53
C THR A 180 -5.37 -2.59 -1.16
N LEU A 181 -5.84 -2.95 0.03
CA LEU A 181 -7.05 -2.36 0.61
C LEU A 181 -6.71 -1.03 1.29
N LYS A 182 -7.49 0.02 1.04
CA LYS A 182 -7.30 1.34 1.65
C LYS A 182 -8.63 2.05 1.91
N HIS A 183 -8.72 2.96 2.83
CA HIS A 183 -7.75 3.44 3.83
C HIS A 183 -8.18 2.91 5.21
N PHE A 184 -7.57 1.80 5.65
CA PHE A 184 -7.97 1.15 6.90
C PHE A 184 -7.83 2.11 8.11
N PRO A 185 -8.80 2.16 9.02
CA PRO A 185 -9.98 1.31 9.17
C PRO A 185 -11.25 1.80 8.44
N GLY A 186 -11.19 2.84 7.62
CA GLY A 186 -12.30 3.32 6.80
C GLY A 186 -12.44 4.84 6.81
N HIS A 187 -11.97 5.48 5.73
CA HIS A 187 -11.98 6.95 5.59
C HIS A 187 -13.41 7.52 5.49
N GLY A 188 -14.36 6.72 5.01
CA GLY A 188 -15.75 7.14 4.89
C GLY A 188 -16.46 7.40 6.22
N ALA A 189 -15.95 6.87 7.34
CA ALA A 189 -16.49 7.06 8.67
C ALA A 189 -16.25 8.46 9.27
N ALA A 190 -15.30 9.22 8.74
CA ALA A 190 -14.90 10.52 9.27
C ALA A 190 -15.04 11.63 8.21
N PRO A 191 -15.58 12.81 8.56
CA PRO A 191 -15.65 13.93 7.64
C PRO A 191 -14.27 14.59 7.47
N GLY A 192 -14.01 15.11 6.27
CA GLY A 192 -12.80 15.87 5.96
C GLY A 192 -11.83 15.14 5.05
N ASP A 193 -10.82 15.87 4.59
CA ASP A 193 -9.79 15.42 3.68
C ASP A 193 -8.48 15.20 4.43
N SER A 194 -8.04 13.95 4.52
CA SER A 194 -6.81 13.56 5.22
C SER A 194 -5.53 14.14 4.60
N HIS A 195 -5.57 14.74 3.42
CA HIS A 195 -4.44 15.46 2.85
C HIS A 195 -4.15 16.81 3.54
N THR A 196 -5.08 17.31 4.37
CA THR A 196 -4.95 18.64 4.99
C THR A 196 -5.24 18.67 6.49
N LEU A 197 -5.79 17.61 7.04
CA LEU A 197 -6.13 17.49 8.47
C LEU A 197 -6.13 16.00 8.88
N ILE A 198 -6.25 15.72 10.17
CA ILE A 198 -6.51 14.37 10.68
C ILE A 198 -8.03 14.24 10.87
N PRO A 199 -8.77 13.56 9.96
CA PRO A 199 -10.20 13.36 10.15
C PRO A 199 -10.44 12.51 11.40
N ALA A 200 -11.51 12.80 12.14
CA ALA A 200 -11.82 12.08 13.35
C ALA A 200 -13.30 11.69 13.42
N THR A 201 -13.56 10.52 14.00
CA THR A 201 -14.91 10.02 14.27
C THR A 201 -15.01 9.48 15.69
N GLY A 202 -16.20 9.58 16.28
CA GLY A 202 -16.53 8.95 17.56
C GLY A 202 -17.14 7.55 17.40
N MET A 203 -17.10 6.96 16.20
CA MET A 203 -17.62 5.62 15.93
C MET A 203 -16.97 4.60 16.85
N SER A 204 -17.80 3.82 17.55
CA SER A 204 -17.32 2.73 18.40
C SER A 204 -16.84 1.55 17.55
N LYS A 205 -16.04 0.68 18.16
CA LYS A 205 -15.56 -0.54 17.49
C LYS A 205 -16.71 -1.42 17.01
N GLY A 206 -17.77 -1.60 17.80
CA GLY A 206 -18.92 -2.41 17.42
C GLY A 206 -19.71 -1.84 16.24
N GLU A 207 -19.84 -0.51 16.15
CA GLU A 207 -20.43 0.16 14.99
C GLU A 207 -19.54 -0.01 13.76
N TRP A 208 -18.23 0.13 13.91
CA TRP A 208 -17.26 -0.12 12.85
C TRP A 208 -17.31 -1.55 12.32
N GLU A 209 -17.36 -2.54 13.19
CA GLU A 209 -17.47 -3.96 12.79
C GLU A 209 -18.73 -4.24 11.97
N ALA A 210 -19.84 -3.55 12.28
CA ALA A 210 -21.11 -3.68 11.59
C ALA A 210 -21.21 -2.82 10.31
N SER A 211 -20.24 -1.97 10.03
CA SER A 211 -20.24 -1.03 8.90
C SER A 211 -18.93 -1.01 8.14
N ASP A 212 -18.05 -0.05 8.45
CA ASP A 212 -16.82 0.25 7.71
C ASP A 212 -15.79 -0.89 7.76
N GLY A 213 -15.82 -1.74 8.79
CA GLY A 213 -14.97 -2.92 8.90
C GLY A 213 -15.34 -4.06 7.93
N MET A 214 -16.59 -4.11 7.46
CA MET A 214 -17.08 -5.21 6.60
C MET A 214 -16.32 -5.33 5.28
N PRO A 215 -16.08 -4.26 4.50
CA PRO A 215 -15.33 -4.36 3.24
C PRO A 215 -13.88 -4.79 3.45
N PHE A 216 -13.22 -4.34 4.52
CA PHE A 216 -11.85 -4.75 4.83
C PHE A 216 -11.78 -6.24 5.18
N ARG A 217 -12.68 -6.73 6.03
CA ARG A 217 -12.78 -8.17 6.32
C ARG A 217 -12.99 -8.97 5.04
N ALA A 218 -13.93 -8.54 4.19
CA ALA A 218 -14.24 -9.23 2.94
C ALA A 218 -13.05 -9.23 1.95
N GLY A 219 -12.29 -8.15 1.87
CA GLY A 219 -11.09 -8.07 1.06
C GLY A 219 -9.93 -8.92 1.60
N ILE A 220 -9.75 -8.96 2.92
CA ILE A 220 -8.77 -9.84 3.59
C ILE A 220 -9.13 -11.31 3.34
N ASP A 221 -10.39 -11.70 3.54
CA ASP A 221 -10.88 -13.05 3.27
C ASP A 221 -10.77 -13.45 1.78
N ALA A 222 -10.77 -12.45 0.87
CA ALA A 222 -10.55 -12.67 -0.56
C ALA A 222 -9.08 -12.80 -0.94
N GLY A 223 -8.14 -12.52 -0.03
CA GLY A 223 -6.70 -12.71 -0.19
C GLY A 223 -5.93 -11.45 -0.58
N ALA A 224 -6.38 -10.26 -0.16
CA ALA A 224 -5.61 -9.03 -0.36
C ALA A 224 -4.22 -9.14 0.28
N GLU A 225 -3.19 -8.75 -0.47
CA GLU A 225 -1.80 -8.92 -0.04
C GLU A 225 -1.29 -7.74 0.79
N LEU A 226 -1.83 -6.53 0.60
CA LEU A 226 -1.45 -5.35 1.37
C LEU A 226 -2.67 -4.68 2.01
N LEU A 227 -2.44 -4.07 3.18
CA LEU A 227 -3.42 -3.26 3.90
C LEU A 227 -2.81 -1.89 4.23
N MET A 228 -3.36 -0.82 3.65
CA MET A 228 -2.90 0.54 3.87
C MET A 228 -3.68 1.20 5.00
N PHE A 229 -2.95 1.66 6.02
CA PHE A 229 -3.48 2.36 7.19
C PHE A 229 -3.58 3.86 6.93
N GLY A 230 -4.80 4.40 6.97
CA GLY A 230 -5.05 5.82 6.79
C GLY A 230 -4.71 6.67 8.02
N HIS A 231 -4.65 7.98 7.82
CA HIS A 231 -4.34 8.97 8.87
C HIS A 231 -5.62 9.56 9.47
N LEU A 232 -6.52 8.72 9.94
CA LEU A 232 -7.75 9.16 10.61
C LEU A 232 -7.86 8.55 12.00
N ALA A 233 -8.52 9.25 12.94
CA ALA A 233 -8.69 8.84 14.32
C ALA A 233 -10.11 8.35 14.59
N PHE A 234 -10.24 7.14 15.14
CA PHE A 234 -11.47 6.61 15.71
C PHE A 234 -11.40 6.77 17.22
N THR A 235 -11.79 7.93 17.71
CA THR A 235 -11.52 8.38 19.08
C THR A 235 -12.16 7.53 20.19
N ALA A 236 -13.16 6.71 19.85
CA ALA A 236 -13.73 5.73 20.76
C ALA A 236 -12.91 4.41 20.83
N VAL A 237 -11.92 4.23 19.94
CA VAL A 237 -11.01 3.08 19.91
C VAL A 237 -9.60 3.50 20.29
N ASP A 238 -9.06 4.49 19.57
CA ASP A 238 -7.77 5.12 19.84
C ASP A 238 -7.79 6.58 19.37
N GLY A 239 -7.20 7.47 20.17
CA GLY A 239 -7.09 8.88 19.80
C GLY A 239 -6.01 9.19 18.77
N ALA A 240 -5.07 8.26 18.53
CA ALA A 240 -4.06 8.41 17.51
C ALA A 240 -4.63 8.13 16.10
N PRO A 241 -4.04 8.71 15.03
CA PRO A 241 -4.32 8.27 13.66
C PRO A 241 -4.08 6.77 13.52
N ALA A 242 -4.93 6.08 12.75
CA ALA A 242 -4.88 4.62 12.66
C ALA A 242 -3.51 4.09 12.20
N SER A 243 -2.82 4.81 11.32
CA SER A 243 -1.43 4.50 10.91
C SER A 243 -0.41 4.52 12.06
N LEU A 244 -0.73 5.16 13.18
CA LEU A 244 0.10 5.26 14.38
C LEU A 244 -0.53 4.54 15.60
N SER A 245 -1.60 3.78 15.39
CA SER A 245 -2.38 3.12 16.45
C SER A 245 -2.01 1.63 16.56
N ALA A 246 -1.40 1.24 17.67
CA ALA A 246 -1.15 -0.17 17.97
C ALA A 246 -2.44 -0.99 18.10
N GLU A 247 -3.52 -0.37 18.59
CA GLU A 247 -4.81 -1.05 18.70
C GLU A 247 -5.41 -1.38 17.33
N TRP A 248 -5.35 -0.47 16.35
CA TRP A 248 -5.83 -0.77 15.00
C TRP A 248 -4.98 -1.84 14.29
N HIS A 249 -3.67 -1.90 14.57
CA HIS A 249 -2.80 -2.98 14.07
C HIS A 249 -3.15 -4.31 14.73
N ARG A 250 -3.44 -4.32 16.04
CA ARG A 250 -3.93 -5.50 16.75
C ARG A 250 -5.26 -6.00 16.14
N VAL A 251 -6.20 -5.09 15.90
CA VAL A 251 -7.47 -5.43 15.24
C VAL A 251 -7.23 -6.07 13.87
N ALA A 252 -6.36 -5.50 13.04
CA ALA A 252 -6.05 -6.05 11.73
C ALA A 252 -5.42 -7.45 11.83
N ARG A 253 -4.45 -7.64 12.72
CA ARG A 253 -3.70 -8.90 12.87
C ARG A 253 -4.49 -9.99 13.58
N GLU A 254 -5.06 -9.68 14.75
CA GLU A 254 -5.64 -10.68 15.63
C GLU A 254 -7.13 -10.90 15.39
N GLU A 255 -7.88 -9.86 14.99
CA GLU A 255 -9.32 -9.97 14.85
C GLU A 255 -9.78 -10.15 13.40
N LEU A 256 -9.08 -9.51 12.43
CA LEU A 256 -9.32 -9.73 11.02
C LEU A 256 -8.45 -10.83 10.43
N GLY A 257 -7.40 -11.28 11.13
CA GLY A 257 -6.50 -12.32 10.67
C GLY A 257 -5.64 -11.92 9.46
N PHE A 258 -5.32 -10.63 9.31
CA PHE A 258 -4.50 -10.17 8.20
C PHE A 258 -3.04 -10.59 8.35
N GLU A 259 -2.54 -11.43 7.45
CA GLU A 259 -1.18 -11.96 7.47
C GLU A 259 -0.22 -11.23 6.50
N GLY A 260 -0.77 -10.46 5.53
CA GLY A 260 -0.01 -9.74 4.52
C GLY A 260 0.78 -8.53 5.05
N VAL A 261 1.26 -7.70 4.15
CA VAL A 261 2.07 -6.51 4.49
C VAL A 261 1.18 -5.31 4.83
N THR A 262 1.37 -4.73 6.02
CA THR A 262 0.75 -3.45 6.39
C THR A 262 1.65 -2.29 5.98
N ILE A 263 1.06 -1.25 5.41
CA ILE A 263 1.77 -0.04 4.97
C ILE A 263 0.99 1.20 5.41
N THR A 264 1.69 2.28 5.75
CA THR A 264 1.02 3.57 6.00
C THR A 264 0.51 4.19 4.69
N ASP A 265 -0.53 5.01 4.76
CA ASP A 265 -0.71 6.07 3.77
C ASP A 265 0.49 7.03 3.82
N ASP A 266 0.57 7.99 2.90
CA ASP A 266 1.72 8.90 2.81
C ASP A 266 1.93 9.69 4.11
N LEU A 267 3.06 9.45 4.78
CA LEU A 267 3.40 10.12 6.04
C LEU A 267 3.47 11.65 5.92
N GLY A 268 3.70 12.20 4.72
CA GLY A 268 3.66 13.63 4.48
C GLY A 268 2.27 14.24 4.71
N MET A 269 1.19 13.45 4.67
CA MET A 269 -0.16 13.90 5.03
C MET A 269 -0.25 14.21 6.53
N LEU A 270 0.47 13.49 7.39
CA LEU A 270 0.59 13.82 8.82
C LEU A 270 1.23 15.19 9.01
N GLU A 271 2.32 15.48 8.27
CA GLU A 271 2.96 16.80 8.30
C GLU A 271 2.01 17.90 7.78
N ALA A 272 1.26 17.62 6.71
CA ALA A 272 0.29 18.54 6.11
C ALA A 272 -0.87 18.90 7.04
N SER A 273 -1.16 18.08 8.06
CA SER A 273 -2.16 18.39 9.10
C SER A 273 -1.82 19.66 9.89
N GLY A 274 -0.56 20.07 9.90
CA GLY A 274 -0.05 21.25 10.63
C GLY A 274 0.07 21.03 12.14
N LEU A 275 -0.27 19.87 12.67
CA LEU A 275 -0.15 19.54 14.08
C LEU A 275 1.32 19.40 14.47
N ALA A 276 1.70 19.96 15.62
CA ALA A 276 3.11 20.06 16.02
C ALA A 276 3.75 18.69 16.26
N GLU A 277 2.98 17.73 16.74
CA GLU A 277 3.42 16.36 17.01
C GLU A 277 3.78 15.57 15.76
N TYR A 278 3.27 15.94 14.57
CA TYR A 278 3.50 15.21 13.31
C TYR A 278 4.43 15.93 12.33
N ARG A 279 5.17 16.95 12.78
CA ARG A 279 6.07 17.75 11.90
C ARG A 279 7.35 17.04 11.50
N ASP A 280 7.75 16.01 12.23
CA ASP A 280 8.99 15.27 11.98
C ASP A 280 8.69 13.96 11.23
N PRO A 281 9.01 13.87 9.92
CA PRO A 281 8.77 12.65 9.13
C PRO A 281 9.53 11.43 9.67
N VAL A 282 10.68 11.62 10.30
CA VAL A 282 11.45 10.53 10.91
C VAL A 282 10.72 9.99 12.14
N ALA A 283 10.25 10.89 13.02
CA ALA A 283 9.48 10.49 14.19
C ALA A 283 8.17 9.78 13.79
N ASN A 284 7.47 10.27 12.75
CA ASN A 284 6.27 9.64 12.22
C ASN A 284 6.56 8.22 11.69
N ALA A 285 7.65 8.03 10.95
CA ALA A 285 8.05 6.73 10.43
C ALA A 285 8.38 5.72 11.55
N VAL A 286 9.13 6.16 12.57
CA VAL A 286 9.46 5.31 13.74
C VAL A 286 8.19 4.96 14.51
N ALA A 287 7.31 5.92 14.75
CA ALA A 287 6.03 5.69 15.45
C ALA A 287 5.12 4.72 14.67
N ALA A 288 5.07 4.83 13.34
CA ALA A 288 4.28 3.95 12.49
C ALA A 288 4.79 2.50 12.55
N LEU A 289 6.11 2.28 12.49
CA LEU A 289 6.71 0.95 12.64
C LEU A 289 6.48 0.39 14.05
N ALA A 290 6.64 1.22 15.07
CA ALA A 290 6.39 0.81 16.46
C ALA A 290 4.91 0.44 16.69
N ALA A 291 3.98 1.12 16.02
CA ALA A 291 2.55 0.81 16.09
C ALA A 291 2.19 -0.52 15.41
N GLY A 292 2.99 -1.00 14.45
CA GLY A 292 2.75 -2.30 13.82
C GLY A 292 2.78 -2.31 12.28
N ASN A 293 3.04 -1.16 11.62
CA ASN A 293 3.24 -1.18 10.17
C ASN A 293 4.50 -1.96 9.79
N ASP A 294 4.43 -2.67 8.67
CA ASP A 294 5.58 -3.36 8.10
C ASP A 294 6.33 -2.47 7.10
N MET A 295 5.66 -1.49 6.52
CA MET A 295 6.26 -0.48 5.64
C MET A 295 5.76 0.92 5.97
N VAL A 296 6.60 1.90 5.65
CA VAL A 296 6.25 3.32 5.70
C VAL A 296 6.38 3.94 4.31
N LEU A 297 5.40 4.78 3.94
CA LEU A 297 5.34 5.48 2.66
C LEU A 297 5.67 6.97 2.84
N ALA A 298 6.63 7.49 2.06
CA ALA A 298 7.05 8.88 2.10
C ALA A 298 7.05 9.51 0.70
N VAL A 299 6.10 10.42 0.45
CA VAL A 299 5.87 11.07 -0.85
C VAL A 299 5.78 12.60 -0.73
N MET A 300 4.75 13.14 -0.08
CA MET A 300 4.57 14.57 0.09
C MET A 300 5.76 15.17 0.85
N PHE A 301 6.21 16.33 0.41
CA PHE A 301 7.38 17.02 0.97
C PHE A 301 8.69 16.23 0.88
N SER A 302 8.69 15.06 0.22
CA SER A 302 9.89 14.25 0.06
C SER A 302 10.88 14.92 -0.89
N THR A 303 12.16 14.81 -0.53
CA THR A 303 13.31 15.19 -1.32
C THR A 303 14.16 13.95 -1.60
N ALA A 304 15.20 14.06 -2.41
CA ALA A 304 16.04 12.91 -2.76
C ALA A 304 16.73 12.25 -1.55
N ASP A 305 16.91 12.96 -0.44
CA ASP A 305 17.51 12.48 0.79
C ASP A 305 16.49 12.00 1.84
N THR A 306 15.18 12.19 1.63
CA THR A 306 14.15 11.86 2.62
C THR A 306 14.18 10.37 2.99
N ALA A 307 14.26 9.47 2.02
CA ALA A 307 14.32 8.03 2.30
C ALA A 307 15.54 7.67 3.17
N MET A 308 16.71 8.24 2.87
CA MET A 308 17.93 8.00 3.66
C MET A 308 17.80 8.54 5.08
N ARG A 309 17.21 9.73 5.27
CA ARG A 309 16.96 10.29 6.60
C ARG A 309 16.01 9.42 7.42
N VAL A 310 14.96 8.88 6.80
CA VAL A 310 14.03 7.95 7.45
C VAL A 310 14.76 6.66 7.83
N VAL A 311 15.56 6.09 6.94
CA VAL A 311 16.40 4.90 7.23
C VAL A 311 17.36 5.17 8.40
N ASP A 312 18.07 6.30 8.38
CA ASP A 312 18.99 6.69 9.46
C ASP A 312 18.26 6.83 10.80
N GLY A 313 17.06 7.43 10.77
CA GLY A 313 16.22 7.60 11.96
C GLY A 313 15.71 6.26 12.53
N ILE A 314 15.32 5.32 11.67
CA ILE A 314 14.91 3.97 12.09
C ILE A 314 16.12 3.25 12.75
N VAL A 315 17.31 3.34 12.14
CA VAL A 315 18.53 2.76 12.72
C VAL A 315 18.80 3.34 14.11
N ALA A 316 18.78 4.67 14.24
CA ALA A 316 18.99 5.35 15.52
C ALA A 316 17.91 4.97 16.57
N ALA A 317 16.66 4.78 16.15
CA ALA A 317 15.58 4.34 17.02
C ALA A 317 15.79 2.91 17.54
N VAL A 318 16.31 2.01 16.69
CA VAL A 318 16.69 0.64 17.13
C VAL A 318 17.89 0.69 18.08
N GLU A 319 18.91 1.45 17.77
CA GLU A 319 20.12 1.58 18.60
C GLU A 319 19.82 2.19 19.98
N SER A 320 18.87 3.11 20.07
CA SER A 320 18.44 3.71 21.34
C SER A 320 17.38 2.88 22.08
N GLY A 321 16.83 1.82 21.47
CA GLY A 321 15.74 1.02 22.02
C GLY A 321 14.34 1.67 21.91
N ALA A 322 14.20 2.78 21.20
CA ALA A 322 12.90 3.42 20.93
C ALA A 322 12.04 2.60 19.96
N LEU A 323 12.67 1.83 19.06
CA LEU A 323 12.04 0.81 18.24
C LEU A 323 12.66 -0.55 18.59
N PRO A 324 11.87 -1.55 19.05
CA PRO A 324 12.40 -2.89 19.31
C PRO A 324 13.01 -3.51 18.04
N ALA A 325 14.20 -4.09 18.17
CA ALA A 325 14.89 -4.71 17.04
C ALA A 325 14.06 -5.86 16.42
N GLU A 326 13.35 -6.59 17.25
CA GLU A 326 12.45 -7.68 16.84
C GLU A 326 11.28 -7.16 15.99
N ARG A 327 10.75 -5.93 16.30
CA ARG A 327 9.67 -5.33 15.51
C ARG A 327 10.18 -4.98 14.10
N LEU A 328 11.38 -4.43 13.98
CA LEU A 328 11.99 -4.16 12.67
C LEU A 328 12.29 -5.44 11.91
N GLU A 329 12.77 -6.48 12.58
CA GLU A 329 13.05 -7.80 11.98
C GLU A 329 11.76 -8.46 11.45
N ASP A 330 10.66 -8.42 12.22
CA ASP A 330 9.35 -8.94 11.82
C ASP A 330 8.82 -8.20 10.59
N ALA A 331 8.88 -6.86 10.57
CA ALA A 331 8.51 -6.04 9.43
C ALA A 331 9.33 -6.38 8.17
N ALA A 332 10.65 -6.40 8.31
CA ALA A 332 11.55 -6.71 7.21
C ALA A 332 11.32 -8.13 6.67
N THR A 333 10.96 -9.08 7.55
CA THR A 333 10.68 -10.47 7.16
C THR A 333 9.41 -10.55 6.31
N ARG A 334 8.30 -9.92 6.72
CA ARG A 334 7.06 -9.90 5.93
C ARG A 334 7.23 -9.26 4.56
N VAL A 335 7.93 -8.12 4.51
CA VAL A 335 8.23 -7.42 3.25
C VAL A 335 9.13 -8.27 2.36
N THR A 336 10.16 -8.91 2.93
CA THR A 336 11.08 -9.78 2.17
C THR A 336 10.37 -11.02 1.64
N GLU A 337 9.47 -11.62 2.42
CA GLU A 337 8.65 -12.76 2.01
C GLU A 337 7.80 -12.40 0.79
N LEU A 338 7.04 -11.29 0.85
CA LEU A 338 6.22 -10.82 -0.26
C LEU A 338 7.05 -10.55 -1.53
N ARG A 339 8.25 -9.99 -1.39
CA ARG A 339 9.18 -9.74 -2.50
C ARG A 339 9.71 -11.04 -3.12
N LEU A 340 9.95 -12.08 -2.32
CA LEU A 340 10.34 -13.41 -2.80
C LEU A 340 9.19 -14.09 -3.56
N GLU A 341 7.96 -13.95 -3.09
CA GLU A 341 6.76 -14.44 -3.76
C GLU A 341 6.56 -13.76 -5.12
N LEU A 342 6.76 -12.44 -5.17
CA LEU A 342 6.76 -11.68 -6.42
C LEU A 342 7.80 -12.20 -7.41
N ALA A 343 9.03 -12.40 -6.96
CA ALA A 343 10.11 -12.92 -7.79
C ALA A 343 9.77 -14.32 -8.36
N ALA A 344 9.27 -15.20 -7.49
CA ALA A 344 8.91 -16.58 -7.89
C ALA A 344 7.73 -16.60 -8.86
N ALA A 345 6.79 -15.68 -8.74
CA ALA A 345 5.66 -15.54 -9.65
C ALA A 345 6.02 -14.81 -10.96
N GLY A 346 7.22 -14.23 -11.07
CA GLY A 346 7.63 -13.40 -12.21
C GLY A 346 6.83 -12.13 -12.40
N ARG A 347 6.07 -11.68 -11.38
CA ARG A 347 5.17 -10.52 -11.47
C ARG A 347 5.96 -9.22 -11.67
N GLY A 348 5.66 -8.50 -12.74
CA GLY A 348 6.27 -7.20 -13.06
C GLY A 348 7.71 -7.26 -13.60
N MET A 349 8.36 -8.41 -13.63
CA MET A 349 9.78 -8.55 -13.96
C MET A 349 10.06 -8.96 -15.40
N VAL A 350 9.13 -9.69 -16.00
CA VAL A 350 9.20 -10.11 -17.40
C VAL A 350 7.97 -9.54 -18.11
N PRO A 351 8.11 -9.06 -19.38
CA PRO A 351 6.93 -8.69 -20.16
C PRO A 351 5.97 -9.89 -20.20
N CYS A 352 4.78 -9.69 -19.68
CA CYS A 352 3.75 -10.72 -19.73
C CYS A 352 3.19 -10.76 -21.15
N GLY A 353 3.63 -11.75 -21.94
CA GLY A 353 3.18 -11.90 -23.32
C GLY A 353 1.69 -12.20 -23.47
N ASP A 354 1.08 -12.75 -22.39
CA ASP A 354 -0.32 -13.16 -22.35
C ASP A 354 -1.22 -12.18 -21.56
N CYS A 355 -0.66 -11.09 -21.02
CA CYS A 355 -1.40 -10.06 -20.31
C CYS A 355 -2.03 -9.06 -21.31
N GLU A 356 -2.91 -9.51 -22.18
CA GLU A 356 -3.74 -8.60 -22.95
C GLU A 356 -4.80 -7.99 -22.02
N ALA A 357 -5.04 -6.68 -22.20
CA ALA A 357 -6.19 -6.04 -21.58
C ALA A 357 -7.44 -6.78 -22.04
N VAL A 358 -8.21 -7.31 -21.11
CA VAL A 358 -9.52 -7.86 -21.45
C VAL A 358 -10.33 -6.69 -21.99
N ALA A 359 -10.56 -6.70 -23.30
CA ALA A 359 -11.42 -5.71 -23.94
C ALA A 359 -12.81 -5.84 -23.34
N GLY A 360 -13.26 -4.81 -22.62
CA GLY A 360 -14.62 -4.71 -22.11
C GLY A 360 -15.62 -4.46 -23.25
#